data_a9bcd1a1b231e17e19664e51aef99d40
#
_entry.id   a9bcd1a1b231e17e19664e51aef99d40
#
_cell.length_a   1.000
_cell.length_b   1.000
_cell.length_c   1.000
_cell.angle_alpha   90.00
_cell.angle_beta   90.00
_cell.angle_gamma   90.00
#
_symmetry.space_group_name_H-M   'P 1'
#
loop_
_entity.id
_entity.type
_entity.pdbx_description
1 polymer ?
#
loop_
_entity_poly.entity_id
_entity_poly.type
_entity_poly.pdbx_seq_one_letter_code
_entity_poly.pdbx_strand_id
1 'polypeptide(L)'
;MSPLEHLLTALRSIAQNKVRAFLTTLGVIIGVMSVIMLVAFGESAQAYVSREFAIMGSNVLIVTPGRQETTGLIPITAGSHRKLTYETAKAIKRKASGITGVCGNSVGLAGVKFHNRQRHVMCIGTTPDFDNIRELYTQIGRFLTEEDIANNKKVCIIGTTLKKELFGNDRALNETVTVNGTKHMIVGILEERGMALGIDLGDLIIIPLPSAQQMFKNGEDELWEILVGVRSKEDLPRAKESVSKIVSAAHDNNDDFTVTDQDGMLQTFDRIFGMLRIMLVGIASISLLVGGIGIMNIMLVSVRERTREVGIRKAIGARRADIALQFLIESVTLSLLGGVIGISLGAAGTFAIRVAYPTLPIGISLWSTALAFLFSMTVGVFFGVYPAYKAASVDPVEALRYE
;
A
#
# COMPACT_ATOMS: atom_id res chain seq x y z
N MET A 1 10.16 -48.52 -12.66
CA MET A 1 11.16 -47.44 -12.51
C MET A 1 10.80 -46.63 -11.29
N SER A 2 11.79 -46.27 -10.49
CA SER A 2 11.54 -45.40 -9.30
C SER A 2 11.24 -43.98 -9.73
N PRO A 3 10.49 -43.17 -8.95
CA PRO A 3 10.23 -41.74 -9.23
C PRO A 3 11.52 -40.93 -9.44
N LEU A 4 12.59 -41.34 -8.76
CA LEU A 4 13.92 -40.73 -8.87
C LEU A 4 14.58 -40.97 -10.26
N GLU A 5 14.37 -42.12 -10.87
CA GLU A 5 14.87 -42.43 -12.23
C GLU A 5 14.13 -41.60 -13.27
N HIS A 6 12.84 -41.35 -13.11
CA HIS A 6 12.08 -40.47 -13.98
C HIS A 6 12.59 -39.04 -13.92
N LEU A 7 12.91 -38.52 -12.71
CA LEU A 7 13.46 -37.19 -12.50
C LEU A 7 14.85 -37.02 -13.15
N LEU A 8 15.73 -38.02 -12.98
CA LEU A 8 17.08 -38.03 -13.59
C LEU A 8 17.00 -38.10 -15.13
N THR A 9 16.05 -38.83 -15.66
CA THR A 9 15.83 -38.93 -17.11
C THR A 9 15.31 -37.60 -17.66
N ALA A 10 14.38 -36.94 -16.95
CA ALA A 10 13.89 -35.61 -17.29
C ALA A 10 15.02 -34.56 -17.31
N LEU A 11 15.87 -34.53 -16.29
CA LEU A 11 17.02 -33.62 -16.24
C LEU A 11 18.02 -33.83 -17.35
N ARG A 12 18.31 -35.10 -17.74
CA ARG A 12 19.19 -35.43 -18.87
C ARG A 12 18.60 -34.98 -20.20
N SER A 13 17.31 -35.16 -20.41
CA SER A 13 16.57 -34.71 -21.59
C SER A 13 16.64 -33.20 -21.78
N ILE A 14 16.49 -32.47 -20.69
CA ILE A 14 16.60 -30.99 -20.65
C ILE A 14 18.04 -30.57 -21.03
N ALA A 15 19.04 -31.25 -20.51
CA ALA A 15 20.45 -30.93 -20.76
C ALA A 15 20.87 -31.17 -22.23
N GLN A 16 20.21 -32.05 -22.95
CA GLN A 16 20.49 -32.31 -24.36
C GLN A 16 19.96 -31.22 -25.31
N ASN A 17 18.85 -30.54 -24.95
CA ASN A 17 18.21 -29.52 -25.79
C ASN A 17 18.08 -28.17 -25.03
N LYS A 18 19.22 -27.60 -24.61
CA LYS A 18 19.28 -26.40 -23.73
C LYS A 18 18.51 -25.20 -24.25
N VAL A 19 18.63 -24.86 -25.54
CA VAL A 19 17.95 -23.66 -26.11
C VAL A 19 16.44 -23.86 -26.11
N ARG A 20 15.95 -25.06 -26.45
CA ARG A 20 14.53 -25.39 -26.47
C ARG A 20 13.94 -25.35 -25.05
N ALA A 21 14.64 -25.95 -24.10
CA ALA A 21 14.25 -25.96 -22.70
C ALA A 21 14.22 -24.54 -22.13
N PHE A 22 15.22 -23.72 -22.44
CA PHE A 22 15.27 -22.31 -21.99
C PHE A 22 14.10 -21.48 -22.56
N LEU A 23 13.84 -21.56 -23.85
CA LEU A 23 12.76 -20.82 -24.51
C LEU A 23 11.37 -21.21 -23.97
N THR A 24 11.17 -22.49 -23.62
CA THR A 24 9.93 -22.96 -23.01
C THR A 24 9.75 -22.52 -21.57
N THR A 25 10.80 -22.64 -20.77
CA THR A 25 10.73 -22.26 -19.36
C THR A 25 10.70 -20.74 -19.19
N LEU A 26 11.14 -19.98 -20.21
CA LEU A 26 11.19 -18.52 -20.16
C LEU A 26 9.81 -17.91 -19.83
N GLY A 27 8.74 -18.42 -20.45
CA GLY A 27 7.38 -17.95 -20.15
C GLY A 27 6.96 -18.21 -18.69
N VAL A 28 7.33 -19.39 -18.17
CA VAL A 28 7.07 -19.74 -16.76
C VAL A 28 7.95 -18.89 -15.84
N ILE A 29 9.23 -18.70 -16.17
CA ILE A 29 10.17 -17.86 -15.41
C ILE A 29 9.63 -16.44 -15.30
N ILE A 30 9.25 -15.82 -16.42
CA ILE A 30 8.71 -14.45 -16.43
C ILE A 30 7.38 -14.38 -15.65
N GLY A 31 6.49 -15.35 -15.85
CA GLY A 31 5.20 -15.39 -15.15
C GLY A 31 5.37 -15.50 -13.64
N VAL A 32 6.20 -16.43 -13.17
CA VAL A 32 6.47 -16.65 -11.74
C VAL A 32 7.22 -15.45 -11.12
N MET A 33 8.24 -14.93 -11.82
CA MET A 33 8.97 -13.73 -11.40
C MET A 33 8.00 -12.54 -11.23
N SER A 34 7.12 -12.33 -12.20
CA SER A 34 6.12 -11.27 -12.14
C SER A 34 5.17 -11.42 -10.95
N VAL A 35 4.69 -12.63 -10.67
CA VAL A 35 3.84 -12.91 -9.50
C VAL A 35 4.56 -12.56 -8.20
N ILE A 36 5.80 -13.01 -8.03
CA ILE A 36 6.59 -12.73 -6.82
C ILE A 36 6.79 -11.23 -6.61
N MET A 37 7.30 -10.53 -7.64
CA MET A 37 7.55 -9.09 -7.55
C MET A 37 6.27 -8.30 -7.27
N LEU A 38 5.18 -8.71 -7.86
CA LEU A 38 3.90 -8.06 -7.75
C LEU A 38 3.27 -8.20 -6.38
N VAL A 39 3.27 -9.42 -5.83
CA VAL A 39 2.76 -9.67 -4.47
C VAL A 39 3.63 -8.92 -3.47
N ALA A 40 4.96 -8.99 -3.61
CA ALA A 40 5.89 -8.26 -2.75
C ALA A 40 5.66 -6.73 -2.80
N PHE A 41 5.43 -6.16 -3.98
CA PHE A 41 5.13 -4.74 -4.14
C PHE A 41 3.78 -4.38 -3.51
N GLY A 42 2.73 -5.19 -3.74
CA GLY A 42 1.40 -4.94 -3.19
C GLY A 42 1.37 -4.98 -1.65
N GLU A 43 2.00 -5.99 -1.05
CA GLU A 43 2.13 -6.10 0.41
C GLU A 43 2.95 -4.94 1.00
N SER A 44 4.01 -4.54 0.30
CA SER A 44 4.87 -3.44 0.72
C SER A 44 4.18 -2.09 0.65
N ALA A 45 3.42 -1.84 -0.43
CA ALA A 45 2.65 -0.61 -0.58
C ALA A 45 1.56 -0.51 0.51
N GLN A 46 0.86 -1.61 0.81
CA GLN A 46 -0.12 -1.66 1.89
C GLN A 46 0.55 -1.41 3.25
N ALA A 47 1.68 -2.05 3.54
CA ALA A 47 2.43 -1.85 4.79
C ALA A 47 2.96 -0.42 4.91
N TYR A 48 3.45 0.17 3.82
CA TYR A 48 3.88 1.57 3.77
C TYR A 48 2.73 2.51 4.11
N VAL A 49 1.59 2.39 3.43
CA VAL A 49 0.41 3.22 3.68
C VAL A 49 -0.08 3.06 5.12
N SER A 50 -0.19 1.82 5.62
CA SER A 50 -0.62 1.57 7.00
C SER A 50 0.32 2.21 8.03
N ARG A 51 1.64 2.19 7.78
CA ARG A 51 2.64 2.83 8.63
C ARG A 51 2.52 4.35 8.61
N GLU A 52 2.33 4.94 7.43
CA GLU A 52 2.16 6.39 7.26
C GLU A 52 0.91 6.90 8.00
N PHE A 53 -0.19 6.15 7.91
CA PHE A 53 -1.40 6.50 8.66
C PHE A 53 -1.22 6.36 10.18
N ALA A 54 -0.46 5.37 10.64
CA ALA A 54 -0.18 5.20 12.06
C ALA A 54 0.57 6.41 12.67
N ILE A 55 1.41 7.09 11.88
CA ILE A 55 2.13 8.31 12.32
C ILE A 55 1.18 9.49 12.52
N MET A 56 0.02 9.50 11.87
CA MET A 56 -0.96 10.60 11.94
C MET A 56 -1.88 10.54 13.18
N GLY A 57 -1.65 9.62 14.10
CA GLY A 57 -2.46 9.37 15.29
C GLY A 57 -3.46 8.24 15.09
N SER A 58 -3.60 7.39 16.10
CA SER A 58 -4.57 6.30 16.12
C SER A 58 -5.90 6.78 16.72
N ASN A 59 -7.01 6.14 16.34
CA ASN A 59 -8.34 6.40 16.92
C ASN A 59 -8.85 7.85 16.74
N VAL A 60 -8.68 8.43 15.56
CA VAL A 60 -9.13 9.79 15.24
C VAL A 60 -10.29 9.74 14.25
N LEU A 61 -11.38 10.46 14.55
CA LEU A 61 -12.42 10.79 13.58
C LEU A 61 -12.13 12.15 12.96
N ILE A 62 -12.26 12.23 11.65
CA ILE A 62 -12.08 13.45 10.86
C ILE A 62 -13.45 13.84 10.32
N VAL A 63 -13.92 15.03 10.68
CA VAL A 63 -15.14 15.61 10.13
C VAL A 63 -14.75 16.67 9.13
N THR A 64 -15.17 16.51 7.88
CA THR A 64 -14.91 17.46 6.78
C THR A 64 -16.22 17.99 6.22
N PRO A 65 -16.26 19.24 5.71
CA PRO A 65 -17.42 19.77 5.04
C PRO A 65 -17.61 19.07 3.68
N GLY A 66 -18.86 18.94 3.25
CA GLY A 66 -19.22 18.30 2.00
C GLY A 66 -19.52 16.81 2.12
N ARG A 67 -20.53 16.36 1.35
CA ARG A 67 -20.85 14.93 1.25
C ARG A 67 -19.90 14.25 0.26
N GLN A 68 -19.30 13.19 0.69
CA GLN A 68 -18.49 12.34 -0.20
C GLN A 68 -19.43 11.45 -1.01
N GLU A 69 -19.79 11.87 -2.22
CA GLU A 69 -20.68 11.10 -3.12
C GLU A 69 -19.96 9.98 -3.87
N THR A 70 -18.63 10.00 -3.91
CA THR A 70 -17.83 9.00 -4.62
C THR A 70 -16.81 8.34 -3.70
N THR A 71 -16.73 7.01 -3.78
CA THR A 71 -15.64 6.21 -3.21
C THR A 71 -14.36 6.42 -4.05
N GLY A 72 -13.67 7.55 -3.87
CA GLY A 72 -12.43 7.87 -4.60
C GLY A 72 -11.30 8.33 -3.67
N LEU A 73 -10.07 8.29 -4.19
CA LEU A 73 -8.85 8.69 -3.47
C LEU A 73 -8.79 10.20 -3.15
N ILE A 74 -9.50 10.99 -3.94
CA ILE A 74 -9.62 12.44 -3.77
C ILE A 74 -11.09 12.70 -3.43
N PRO A 75 -11.41 13.17 -2.23
CA PRO A 75 -12.77 13.60 -1.92
C PRO A 75 -13.11 14.81 -2.80
N ILE A 76 -13.84 14.57 -3.88
CA ILE A 76 -14.50 15.63 -4.61
C ILE A 76 -15.71 15.99 -3.73
N THR A 77 -15.55 17.00 -2.89
CA THR A 77 -16.62 17.52 -2.09
C THR A 77 -17.61 18.22 -3.01
N ALA A 78 -18.78 17.63 -3.23
CA ALA A 78 -19.94 18.38 -3.71
C ALA A 78 -20.16 19.54 -2.74
N GLY A 79 -20.32 20.77 -3.26
CA GLY A 79 -20.31 21.98 -2.47
C GLY A 79 -21.20 21.89 -1.24
N SER A 80 -20.60 22.04 -0.06
CA SER A 80 -21.33 22.06 1.20
C SER A 80 -22.12 23.38 1.27
N HIS A 81 -23.41 23.29 1.55
CA HIS A 81 -24.25 24.45 1.78
C HIS A 81 -23.96 25.11 3.13
N ARG A 82 -23.41 24.37 4.09
CA ARG A 82 -22.97 24.87 5.39
C ARG A 82 -21.51 24.52 5.66
N LYS A 83 -20.85 25.45 6.32
CA LYS A 83 -19.45 25.35 6.72
C LYS A 83 -19.35 24.78 8.14
N LEU A 84 -18.34 23.95 8.40
CA LEU A 84 -18.02 23.55 9.76
C LEU A 84 -17.55 24.76 10.56
N THR A 85 -18.06 24.91 11.78
CA THR A 85 -17.73 26.03 12.64
C THR A 85 -17.10 25.61 13.96
N TYR A 86 -16.41 26.54 14.62
CA TYR A 86 -15.86 26.27 15.95
C TYR A 86 -16.94 25.96 16.99
N GLU A 87 -18.16 26.53 16.86
CA GLU A 87 -19.30 26.19 17.71
C GLU A 87 -19.73 24.71 17.51
N THR A 88 -19.66 24.18 16.29
CA THR A 88 -19.88 22.74 16.03
C THR A 88 -18.85 21.89 16.76
N ALA A 89 -17.56 22.27 16.72
CA ALA A 89 -16.51 21.57 17.45
C ALA A 89 -16.75 21.58 18.98
N LYS A 90 -17.16 22.72 19.55
CA LYS A 90 -17.53 22.82 20.96
C LYS A 90 -18.76 21.98 21.29
N ALA A 91 -19.74 21.92 20.41
CA ALA A 91 -20.92 21.10 20.62
C ALA A 91 -20.57 19.60 20.66
N ILE A 92 -19.65 19.15 19.79
CA ILE A 92 -19.12 17.79 19.81
C ILE A 92 -18.39 17.53 21.14
N LYS A 93 -17.48 18.43 21.56
CA LYS A 93 -16.73 18.30 22.82
C LYS A 93 -17.63 18.18 24.05
N ARG A 94 -18.78 18.85 24.05
CA ARG A 94 -19.75 18.84 25.18
C ARG A 94 -20.69 17.61 25.17
N LYS A 95 -21.09 17.12 23.99
CA LYS A 95 -22.21 16.17 23.87
C LYS A 95 -21.79 14.77 23.40
N ALA A 96 -20.65 14.63 22.72
CA ALA A 96 -20.23 13.34 22.22
C ALA A 96 -19.70 12.43 23.35
N SER A 97 -19.97 11.14 23.25
CA SER A 97 -19.51 10.14 24.19
C SER A 97 -18.31 9.35 23.65
N GLY A 98 -17.43 8.86 24.55
CA GLY A 98 -16.29 8.02 24.17
C GLY A 98 -15.11 8.78 23.53
N ILE A 99 -15.12 10.12 23.58
CA ILE A 99 -14.08 10.97 23.03
C ILE A 99 -13.03 11.35 24.07
N THR A 100 -11.80 11.65 23.63
CA THR A 100 -10.69 12.14 24.46
C THR A 100 -10.46 13.64 24.29
N GLY A 101 -10.80 14.20 23.12
CA GLY A 101 -10.64 15.61 22.83
C GLY A 101 -11.24 15.96 21.46
N VAL A 102 -11.39 17.27 21.21
CA VAL A 102 -11.88 17.79 19.94
C VAL A 102 -11.08 19.02 19.57
N CYS A 103 -10.54 19.06 18.35
CA CYS A 103 -9.92 20.26 17.83
C CYS A 103 -10.49 20.66 16.48
N GLY A 104 -10.69 21.98 16.28
CA GLY A 104 -11.00 22.55 14.98
C GLY A 104 -9.73 23.01 14.29
N ASN A 105 -9.59 22.74 13.02
CA ASN A 105 -8.42 23.10 12.24
C ASN A 105 -8.79 24.04 11.09
N SER A 106 -7.91 25.05 10.88
CA SER A 106 -7.84 25.86 9.68
C SER A 106 -6.45 25.69 9.07
N VAL A 107 -6.37 25.26 7.82
CA VAL A 107 -5.10 24.92 7.17
C VAL A 107 -4.88 25.79 5.95
N GLY A 108 -3.64 26.24 5.75
CA GLY A 108 -3.26 27.03 4.59
C GLY A 108 -1.75 27.08 4.43
N LEU A 109 -1.29 27.74 3.38
CA LEU A 109 0.14 28.02 3.17
C LEU A 109 0.48 29.40 3.72
N ALA A 110 1.58 29.50 4.46
CA ALA A 110 2.06 30.76 5.01
C ALA A 110 3.54 30.98 4.71
N GLY A 111 3.87 32.20 4.35
CA GLY A 111 5.25 32.67 4.27
C GLY A 111 5.76 33.03 5.67
N VAL A 112 6.71 32.26 6.21
CA VAL A 112 7.34 32.51 7.49
C VAL A 112 8.69 33.18 7.26
N LYS A 113 8.89 34.34 7.88
CA LYS A 113 10.11 35.15 7.72
C LYS A 113 10.78 35.40 9.06
N PHE A 114 12.10 35.17 9.09
CA PHE A 114 12.96 35.56 10.20
C PHE A 114 14.20 36.26 9.63
N HIS A 115 14.42 37.52 9.98
CA HIS A 115 15.46 38.38 9.37
C HIS A 115 15.42 38.35 7.83
N ASN A 116 16.50 37.88 7.21
CA ASN A 116 16.66 37.77 5.76
C ASN A 116 16.25 36.40 5.18
N ARG A 117 15.81 35.46 6.02
CA ARG A 117 15.39 34.11 5.59
C ARG A 117 13.88 34.05 5.55
N GLN A 118 13.36 33.43 4.50
CA GLN A 118 11.92 33.23 4.33
C GLN A 118 11.68 31.83 3.76
N ARG A 119 10.61 31.17 4.25
CA ARG A 119 10.18 29.86 3.77
C ARG A 119 8.64 29.83 3.70
N HIS A 120 8.11 29.17 2.67
CA HIS A 120 6.69 28.88 2.55
C HIS A 120 6.41 27.51 3.11
N VAL A 121 5.56 27.41 4.11
CA VAL A 121 5.28 26.20 4.84
C VAL A 121 3.79 26.02 5.06
N MET A 122 3.40 24.79 5.39
CA MET A 122 2.04 24.54 5.85
C MET A 122 1.82 25.19 7.21
N CYS A 123 0.74 25.98 7.31
CA CYS A 123 0.33 26.62 8.53
C CYS A 123 -0.99 26.01 9.00
N ILE A 124 -0.99 25.51 10.23
CA ILE A 124 -2.14 24.90 10.87
C ILE A 124 -2.59 25.80 12.01
N GLY A 125 -3.78 26.39 11.88
CA GLY A 125 -4.48 27.03 12.98
C GLY A 125 -5.29 26.00 13.73
N THR A 126 -5.05 25.83 15.04
CA THR A 126 -5.69 24.76 15.80
C THR A 126 -5.96 25.15 17.25
N THR A 127 -6.56 24.25 18.00
CA THR A 127 -6.87 24.37 19.43
C THR A 127 -5.99 23.43 20.27
N PRO A 128 -5.92 23.57 21.60
CA PRO A 128 -4.96 22.84 22.44
C PRO A 128 -5.02 21.33 22.35
N ASP A 129 -6.21 20.73 22.18
CA ASP A 129 -6.37 19.25 22.13
C ASP A 129 -5.65 18.59 20.93
N PHE A 130 -5.12 19.39 19.99
CA PHE A 130 -4.48 18.89 18.77
C PHE A 130 -3.23 18.05 19.05
N ASP A 131 -2.42 18.45 20.05
CA ASP A 131 -1.20 17.72 20.43
C ASP A 131 -1.50 16.27 20.85
N ASN A 132 -2.52 16.10 21.69
CA ASN A 132 -2.96 14.78 22.16
C ASN A 132 -3.67 13.97 21.09
N ILE A 133 -4.48 14.61 20.22
CA ILE A 133 -5.23 13.91 19.16
C ILE A 133 -4.30 13.42 18.05
N ARG A 134 -3.31 14.24 17.67
CA ARG A 134 -2.31 13.90 16.64
C ARG A 134 -1.02 13.31 17.22
N GLU A 135 -0.96 13.16 18.56
CA GLU A 135 0.23 12.71 19.27
C GLU A 135 1.48 13.53 18.90
N LEU A 136 1.30 14.82 18.58
CA LEU A 136 2.33 15.73 18.10
C LEU A 136 2.82 16.63 19.22
N TYR A 137 3.86 16.21 19.93
CA TYR A 137 4.34 16.87 21.12
C TYR A 137 5.45 17.90 20.83
N THR A 138 5.63 18.83 21.76
CA THR A 138 6.74 19.78 21.74
C THR A 138 7.97 19.20 22.45
N GLN A 139 9.11 19.22 21.76
CA GLN A 139 10.40 18.83 22.33
C GLN A 139 10.96 19.92 23.27
N ILE A 140 10.74 21.20 22.90
CA ILE A 140 11.24 22.35 23.63
C ILE A 140 10.10 23.37 23.74
N GLY A 141 9.89 23.92 24.93
CA GLY A 141 8.84 24.90 25.20
C GLY A 141 7.50 24.26 25.57
N ARG A 142 6.40 24.84 25.10
CA ARG A 142 5.05 24.37 25.38
C ARG A 142 4.18 24.37 24.12
N PHE A 143 3.09 23.60 24.16
CA PHE A 143 2.03 23.67 23.15
C PHE A 143 1.09 24.86 23.41
N LEU A 144 0.09 25.06 22.54
CA LEU A 144 -0.95 26.07 22.70
C LEU A 144 -1.79 25.80 23.96
N THR A 145 -2.25 26.86 24.60
CA THR A 145 -3.15 26.75 25.73
C THR A 145 -4.51 27.37 25.41
N GLU A 146 -5.55 27.06 26.21
CA GLU A 146 -6.88 27.66 26.07
C GLU A 146 -6.81 29.20 26.20
N GLU A 147 -5.88 29.72 27.02
CA GLU A 147 -5.66 31.16 27.19
C GLU A 147 -5.11 31.82 25.89
N ASP A 148 -4.25 31.11 25.14
CA ASP A 148 -3.72 31.60 23.87
C ASP A 148 -4.84 31.72 22.81
N ILE A 149 -5.81 30.80 22.84
CA ILE A 149 -6.99 30.82 21.96
C ILE A 149 -7.95 31.95 22.39
N ALA A 150 -8.31 31.98 23.67
CA ALA A 150 -9.29 32.92 24.19
C ALA A 150 -8.87 34.39 23.99
N ASN A 151 -7.57 34.67 24.18
CA ASN A 151 -7.02 36.03 24.06
C ASN A 151 -6.41 36.32 22.68
N ASN A 152 -6.57 35.39 21.70
CA ASN A 152 -5.97 35.49 20.36
C ASN A 152 -4.48 35.93 20.41
N LYS A 153 -3.70 35.29 21.33
CA LYS A 153 -2.29 35.63 21.50
C LYS A 153 -1.52 35.30 20.20
N LYS A 154 -0.62 36.19 19.83
CA LYS A 154 0.23 36.00 18.63
C LYS A 154 1.43 35.15 18.98
N VAL A 155 1.19 33.86 19.19
CA VAL A 155 2.19 32.85 19.48
C VAL A 155 2.19 31.79 18.38
N CYS A 156 3.32 31.06 18.25
CA CYS A 156 3.42 29.96 17.28
C CYS A 156 4.32 28.85 17.79
N ILE A 157 4.13 27.67 17.22
CA ILE A 157 4.98 26.50 17.40
C ILE A 157 5.55 26.17 16.03
N ILE A 158 6.83 25.86 15.94
CA ILE A 158 7.50 25.55 14.68
C ILE A 158 8.03 24.13 14.68
N GLY A 159 8.03 23.51 13.50
CA GLY A 159 8.65 22.20 13.32
C GLY A 159 10.18 22.27 13.23
N THR A 160 10.83 21.14 13.37
CA THR A 160 12.30 21.03 13.42
C THR A 160 12.96 21.41 12.10
N THR A 161 12.38 21.04 10.96
CA THR A 161 12.90 21.42 9.63
C THR A 161 12.79 22.94 9.44
N LEU A 162 11.65 23.54 9.77
CA LEU A 162 11.47 24.98 9.70
C LEU A 162 12.43 25.72 10.63
N LYS A 163 12.63 25.22 11.86
CA LYS A 163 13.65 25.75 12.79
C LYS A 163 15.05 25.72 12.17
N LYS A 164 15.45 24.60 11.59
CA LYS A 164 16.78 24.41 10.98
C LYS A 164 17.00 25.38 9.82
N GLU A 165 15.99 25.58 8.96
CA GLU A 165 16.07 26.43 7.78
C GLU A 165 16.11 27.93 8.12
N LEU A 166 15.33 28.36 9.11
CA LEU A 166 15.26 29.78 9.48
C LEU A 166 16.36 30.20 10.47
N PHE A 167 16.66 29.37 11.47
CA PHE A 167 17.54 29.69 12.58
C PHE A 167 18.90 28.98 12.48
N GLY A 168 19.01 27.87 11.73
CA GLY A 168 20.21 27.04 11.74
C GLY A 168 20.46 26.43 13.11
N ASN A 169 21.60 26.73 13.70
CA ASN A 169 21.96 26.27 15.04
C ASN A 169 21.55 27.24 16.16
N ASP A 170 21.03 28.43 15.82
CA ASP A 170 20.65 29.44 16.78
C ASP A 170 19.38 29.03 17.57
N ARG A 171 19.21 29.67 18.71
CA ARG A 171 18.05 29.47 19.58
C ARG A 171 16.83 30.11 18.95
N ALA A 172 15.76 29.33 18.74
CA ALA A 172 14.50 29.82 18.15
C ALA A 172 13.41 30.11 19.19
N LEU A 173 13.48 29.49 20.38
CA LEU A 173 12.47 29.67 21.42
C LEU A 173 12.48 31.12 21.95
N ASN A 174 11.29 31.72 22.09
CA ASN A 174 11.03 33.12 22.45
C ASN A 174 11.45 34.16 21.41
N GLU A 175 11.94 33.73 20.24
CA GLU A 175 12.14 34.63 19.10
C GLU A 175 10.82 34.95 18.39
N THR A 176 10.81 36.06 17.64
CA THR A 176 9.64 36.50 16.91
C THR A 176 9.82 36.28 15.42
N VAL A 177 8.91 35.54 14.80
CA VAL A 177 8.81 35.34 13.35
C VAL A 177 7.64 36.11 12.77
N THR A 178 7.75 36.49 11.51
CA THR A 178 6.65 37.11 10.78
C THR A 178 5.97 36.05 9.91
N VAL A 179 4.70 35.79 10.16
CA VAL A 179 3.86 34.82 9.43
C VAL A 179 2.84 35.61 8.61
N ASN A 180 2.94 35.57 7.30
CA ASN A 180 2.11 36.37 6.37
C ASN A 180 1.92 37.83 6.82
N GLY A 181 3.00 38.47 7.26
CA GLY A 181 2.96 39.90 7.69
C GLY A 181 2.63 40.13 9.18
N THR A 182 2.17 39.10 9.90
CA THR A 182 1.84 39.21 11.35
C THR A 182 2.98 38.62 12.19
N LYS A 183 3.41 39.32 13.22
CA LYS A 183 4.43 38.85 14.16
C LYS A 183 3.88 37.83 15.15
N HIS A 184 4.57 36.68 15.29
CA HIS A 184 4.24 35.65 16.26
C HIS A 184 5.49 35.26 17.04
N MET A 185 5.36 35.10 18.35
CA MET A 185 6.43 34.65 19.24
C MET A 185 6.47 33.09 19.25
N ILE A 186 7.62 32.51 19.08
CA ILE A 186 7.81 31.04 19.13
C ILE A 186 7.77 30.59 20.60
N VAL A 187 6.74 29.82 20.96
CA VAL A 187 6.54 29.29 22.32
C VAL A 187 6.86 27.81 22.42
N GLY A 188 7.04 27.12 21.29
CA GLY A 188 7.40 25.70 21.25
C GLY A 188 8.06 25.29 19.95
N ILE A 189 8.81 24.21 20.01
CA ILE A 189 9.44 23.54 18.89
C ILE A 189 8.99 22.09 18.96
N LEU A 190 8.43 21.55 17.86
CA LEU A 190 7.94 20.18 17.81
C LEU A 190 9.10 19.18 17.91
N GLU A 191 8.79 17.97 18.35
CA GLU A 191 9.71 16.83 18.23
C GLU A 191 9.97 16.48 16.76
N GLU A 192 11.12 15.87 16.51
CA GLU A 192 11.47 15.45 15.16
C GLU A 192 10.59 14.27 14.74
N ARG A 193 9.74 14.51 13.75
CA ARG A 193 8.96 13.48 13.07
C ARG A 193 9.31 13.50 11.59
N GLY A 194 9.44 12.33 11.01
CA GLY A 194 9.73 12.18 9.59
C GLY A 194 8.63 12.69 8.69
N MET A 195 8.71 12.32 7.42
CA MET A 195 7.64 12.57 6.44
C MET A 195 6.47 11.63 6.70
N ALA A 196 5.25 12.16 6.64
CA ALA A 196 4.01 11.38 6.63
C ALA A 196 3.23 11.68 5.35
N LEU A 197 2.92 10.67 4.55
CA LEU A 197 2.22 10.80 3.25
C LEU A 197 2.85 11.84 2.30
N GLY A 198 4.19 11.97 2.33
CA GLY A 198 4.91 12.95 1.53
C GLY A 198 4.93 14.37 2.09
N ILE A 199 4.33 14.61 3.26
CA ILE A 199 4.36 15.88 3.98
C ILE A 199 5.41 15.80 5.08
N ASP A 200 6.37 16.74 5.07
CA ASP A 200 7.33 16.86 6.16
C ASP A 200 6.67 17.51 7.38
N LEU A 201 6.41 16.70 8.42
CA LEU A 201 5.84 17.19 9.69
C LEU A 201 6.81 18.08 10.48
N GLY A 202 8.06 18.11 10.09
CA GLY A 202 9.04 19.09 10.60
C GLY A 202 8.96 20.46 9.89
N ASP A 203 8.34 20.55 8.70
CA ASP A 203 8.27 21.77 7.88
C ASP A 203 6.90 22.42 7.96
N LEU A 204 6.43 22.69 9.16
CA LEU A 204 5.14 23.33 9.41
C LEU A 204 5.21 24.35 10.55
N ILE A 205 4.20 25.20 10.61
CA ILE A 205 3.97 26.14 11.71
C ILE A 205 2.55 25.96 12.25
N ILE A 206 2.42 25.94 13.57
CA ILE A 206 1.13 25.87 14.28
C ILE A 206 0.88 27.21 14.97
N ILE A 207 -0.30 27.75 14.78
CA ILE A 207 -0.74 29.02 15.40
C ILE A 207 -2.14 28.84 16.04
N PRO A 208 -2.56 29.74 16.95
CA PRO A 208 -3.92 29.73 17.47
C PRO A 208 -4.97 29.79 16.35
N LEU A 209 -6.04 29.01 16.48
CA LEU A 209 -7.12 28.94 15.49
C LEU A 209 -7.67 30.33 15.09
N PRO A 210 -7.98 31.27 16.02
CA PRO A 210 -8.47 32.59 15.63
C PRO A 210 -7.48 33.39 14.76
N SER A 211 -6.16 33.21 15.01
CA SER A 211 -5.12 33.86 14.22
C SER A 211 -5.09 33.32 12.79
N ALA A 212 -5.25 32.01 12.62
CA ALA A 212 -5.30 31.37 11.31
C ALA A 212 -6.55 31.76 10.52
N GLN A 213 -7.72 31.76 11.15
CA GLN A 213 -8.98 32.19 10.51
C GLN A 213 -8.90 33.63 9.99
N GLN A 214 -8.32 34.54 10.76
CA GLN A 214 -8.07 35.92 10.33
C GLN A 214 -7.07 36.00 9.16
N MET A 215 -6.03 35.13 9.17
CA MET A 215 -4.96 35.11 8.17
C MET A 215 -5.44 34.57 6.83
N PHE A 216 -6.20 33.49 6.82
CA PHE A 216 -6.61 32.81 5.59
C PHE A 216 -7.91 33.35 5.01
N LYS A 217 -8.61 34.25 5.72
CA LYS A 217 -9.90 34.84 5.30
C LYS A 217 -10.96 33.80 4.89
N ASN A 218 -10.93 32.65 5.53
CA ASN A 218 -11.87 31.56 5.29
C ASN A 218 -13.18 31.82 6.03
N GLY A 219 -13.83 32.95 5.78
CA GLY A 219 -15.06 33.34 6.48
C GLY A 219 -14.93 33.43 8.03
N GLU A 220 -15.82 34.18 8.69
CA GLU A 220 -15.88 34.16 10.14
C GLU A 220 -16.28 32.76 10.62
N ASP A 221 -15.46 32.14 11.49
CA ASP A 221 -15.65 30.82 12.12
C ASP A 221 -15.53 29.54 11.23
N GLU A 222 -15.10 29.64 9.98
CA GLU A 222 -14.98 28.46 9.11
C GLU A 222 -13.78 27.59 9.49
N LEU A 223 -14.03 26.28 9.60
CA LEU A 223 -13.03 25.24 9.82
C LEU A 223 -12.81 24.42 8.54
N TRP A 224 -11.55 24.08 8.30
CA TRP A 224 -11.19 23.10 7.28
C TRP A 224 -11.64 21.69 7.65
N GLU A 225 -11.43 21.32 8.91
CA GLU A 225 -11.81 20.01 9.47
C GLU A 225 -12.00 20.11 10.98
N ILE A 226 -12.74 19.17 11.55
CA ILE A 226 -12.78 18.93 12.99
C ILE A 226 -12.20 17.54 13.25
N LEU A 227 -11.16 17.48 14.10
CA LEU A 227 -10.60 16.22 14.56
C LEU A 227 -11.19 15.87 15.92
N VAL A 228 -11.59 14.61 16.06
CA VAL A 228 -12.15 14.09 17.31
C VAL A 228 -11.32 12.87 17.73
N GLY A 229 -10.58 12.99 18.81
CA GLY A 229 -9.87 11.87 19.43
C GLY A 229 -10.87 10.94 20.11
N VAL A 230 -10.73 9.64 19.91
CA VAL A 230 -11.57 8.59 20.51
C VAL A 230 -10.72 7.76 21.45
N ARG A 231 -11.30 7.32 22.56
CA ARG A 231 -10.57 6.64 23.65
C ARG A 231 -9.97 5.30 23.22
N SER A 232 -10.71 4.53 22.43
CA SER A 232 -10.29 3.22 21.97
C SER A 232 -10.86 2.91 20.59
N LYS A 233 -10.30 1.91 19.92
CA LYS A 233 -10.77 1.45 18.60
C LYS A 233 -12.20 0.89 18.69
N GLU A 234 -12.55 0.28 19.80
CA GLU A 234 -13.87 -0.30 20.05
C GLU A 234 -14.95 0.79 20.19
N ASP A 235 -14.57 1.98 20.66
CA ASP A 235 -15.48 3.11 20.81
C ASP A 235 -15.71 3.90 19.49
N LEU A 236 -14.86 3.69 18.46
CA LEU A 236 -14.95 4.41 17.18
C LEU A 236 -16.35 4.37 16.54
N PRO A 237 -17.04 3.21 16.41
CA PRO A 237 -18.36 3.19 15.79
C PRO A 237 -19.40 4.01 16.55
N ARG A 238 -19.38 3.94 17.89
CA ARG A 238 -20.29 4.69 18.75
C ARG A 238 -19.98 6.19 18.73
N ALA A 239 -18.70 6.55 18.78
CA ALA A 239 -18.26 7.94 18.68
C ALA A 239 -18.64 8.53 17.32
N LYS A 240 -18.43 7.79 16.22
CA LYS A 240 -18.79 8.19 14.86
C LYS A 240 -20.28 8.48 14.72
N GLU A 241 -21.13 7.60 15.22
CA GLU A 241 -22.58 7.79 15.21
C GLU A 241 -23.00 9.01 16.05
N SER A 242 -22.40 9.17 17.25
CA SER A 242 -22.67 10.29 18.13
C SER A 242 -22.24 11.64 17.50
N VAL A 243 -21.03 11.69 16.94
CA VAL A 243 -20.51 12.88 16.24
C VAL A 243 -21.38 13.21 15.03
N SER A 244 -21.74 12.20 14.21
CA SER A 244 -22.58 12.40 13.03
C SER A 244 -23.95 13.02 13.40
N LYS A 245 -24.61 12.51 14.44
CA LYS A 245 -25.89 13.08 14.95
C LYS A 245 -25.75 14.54 15.40
N ILE A 246 -24.66 14.87 16.10
CA ILE A 246 -24.43 16.23 16.60
C ILE A 246 -24.17 17.19 15.44
N VAL A 247 -23.37 16.78 14.46
CA VAL A 247 -23.05 17.61 13.28
C VAL A 247 -24.29 17.77 12.41
N SER A 248 -25.05 16.70 12.14
CA SER A 248 -26.30 16.75 11.39
C SER A 248 -27.31 17.73 12.04
N ALA A 249 -27.46 17.66 13.36
CA ALA A 249 -28.32 18.60 14.09
C ALA A 249 -27.84 20.06 13.99
N ALA A 250 -26.52 20.32 13.92
CA ALA A 250 -25.97 21.66 13.70
C ALA A 250 -26.12 22.13 12.24
N HIS A 251 -26.35 21.21 11.31
CA HIS A 251 -26.54 21.47 9.87
C HIS A 251 -28.02 21.32 9.43
N ASP A 252 -28.97 21.55 10.35
CA ASP A 252 -30.43 21.47 10.11
C ASP A 252 -30.88 20.10 9.54
N ASN A 253 -30.24 19.02 10.02
CA ASN A 253 -30.43 17.62 9.55
C ASN A 253 -30.07 17.40 8.06
N ASN A 254 -29.19 18.21 7.51
CA ASN A 254 -28.60 17.97 6.20
C ASN A 254 -27.34 17.12 6.34
N ASP A 255 -27.17 16.16 5.43
CA ASP A 255 -25.99 15.32 5.35
C ASP A 255 -24.93 15.93 4.40
N ASP A 256 -24.56 17.20 4.65
CA ASP A 256 -23.60 17.97 3.88
C ASP A 256 -22.18 17.95 4.49
N PHE A 257 -21.87 16.91 5.24
CA PHE A 257 -20.58 16.66 5.87
C PHE A 257 -20.20 15.17 5.77
N THR A 258 -18.94 14.88 5.99
CA THR A 258 -18.43 13.50 6.03
C THR A 258 -17.69 13.26 7.33
N VAL A 259 -17.98 12.14 8.01
CA VAL A 259 -17.23 11.66 9.18
C VAL A 259 -16.44 10.42 8.76
N THR A 260 -15.14 10.59 8.66
CA THR A 260 -14.21 9.52 8.25
C THR A 260 -13.34 9.10 9.43
N ASP A 261 -13.09 7.81 9.55
CA ASP A 261 -12.11 7.25 10.47
C ASP A 261 -10.87 6.76 9.69
N GLN A 262 -9.80 6.53 10.41
CA GLN A 262 -8.56 6.03 9.81
C GLN A 262 -8.77 4.65 9.16
N ASP A 263 -9.55 3.77 9.79
CA ASP A 263 -9.86 2.45 9.24
C ASP A 263 -10.65 2.57 7.93
N GLY A 264 -11.57 3.52 7.81
CA GLY A 264 -12.30 3.79 6.56
C GLY A 264 -11.38 4.24 5.41
N MET A 265 -10.38 5.06 5.72
CA MET A 265 -9.35 5.43 4.74
C MET A 265 -8.51 4.22 4.34
N LEU A 266 -8.01 3.44 5.29
CA LEU A 266 -7.25 2.22 5.03
C LEU A 266 -8.05 1.21 4.20
N GLN A 267 -9.34 0.99 4.50
CA GLN A 267 -10.21 0.12 3.68
C GLN A 267 -10.33 0.59 2.24
N THR A 268 -10.34 1.90 2.00
CA THR A 268 -10.35 2.45 0.65
C THR A 268 -9.06 2.13 -0.10
N PHE A 269 -7.91 2.29 0.54
CA PHE A 269 -6.62 1.88 -0.01
C PHE A 269 -6.55 0.37 -0.25
N ASP A 270 -7.00 -0.45 0.71
CA ASP A 270 -7.05 -1.91 0.57
C ASP A 270 -7.89 -2.35 -0.64
N ARG A 271 -9.01 -1.67 -0.89
CA ARG A 271 -9.86 -1.91 -2.06
C ARG A 271 -9.15 -1.58 -3.36
N ILE A 272 -8.45 -0.44 -3.42
CA ILE A 272 -7.68 -0.02 -4.60
C ILE A 272 -6.52 -0.99 -4.85
N PHE A 273 -5.73 -1.31 -3.83
CA PHE A 273 -4.66 -2.30 -3.95
C PHE A 273 -5.18 -3.68 -4.31
N GLY A 274 -6.38 -4.06 -3.80
CA GLY A 274 -7.06 -5.29 -4.18
C GLY A 274 -7.40 -5.32 -5.68
N MET A 275 -7.95 -4.24 -6.22
CA MET A 275 -8.25 -4.14 -7.67
C MET A 275 -6.98 -4.21 -8.51
N LEU A 276 -5.94 -3.46 -8.13
CA LEU A 276 -4.64 -3.52 -8.81
C LEU A 276 -4.06 -4.94 -8.77
N ARG A 277 -4.12 -5.61 -7.62
CA ARG A 277 -3.67 -7.01 -7.48
C ARG A 277 -4.39 -7.94 -8.43
N ILE A 278 -5.71 -7.83 -8.57
CA ILE A 278 -6.50 -8.66 -9.51
C ILE A 278 -6.07 -8.41 -10.96
N MET A 279 -5.92 -7.15 -11.38
CA MET A 279 -5.46 -6.81 -12.73
C MET A 279 -4.08 -7.42 -13.03
N LEU A 280 -3.19 -7.30 -12.09
CA LEU A 280 -1.81 -7.74 -12.24
C LEU A 280 -1.71 -9.28 -12.21
N VAL A 281 -2.49 -9.97 -11.37
CA VAL A 281 -2.61 -11.45 -11.39
C VAL A 281 -3.18 -11.90 -12.74
N GLY A 282 -4.11 -11.14 -13.34
CA GLY A 282 -4.61 -11.39 -14.68
C GLY A 282 -3.49 -11.38 -15.74
N ILE A 283 -2.62 -10.35 -15.71
CA ILE A 283 -1.48 -10.23 -16.63
C ILE A 283 -0.49 -11.38 -16.43
N ALA A 284 -0.16 -11.69 -15.18
CA ALA A 284 0.72 -12.81 -14.86
C ALA A 284 0.14 -14.17 -15.31
N SER A 285 -1.18 -14.35 -15.18
CA SER A 285 -1.87 -15.55 -15.66
C SER A 285 -1.77 -15.73 -17.17
N ILE A 286 -1.87 -14.64 -17.94
CA ILE A 286 -1.67 -14.67 -19.40
C ILE A 286 -0.24 -15.10 -19.72
N SER A 287 0.76 -14.56 -19.05
CA SER A 287 2.17 -14.93 -19.23
C SER A 287 2.39 -16.42 -18.92
N LEU A 288 1.79 -16.93 -17.85
CA LEU A 288 1.84 -18.35 -17.48
C LEU A 288 1.12 -19.25 -18.48
N LEU A 289 -0.02 -18.82 -19.05
CA LEU A 289 -0.71 -19.54 -20.12
C LEU A 289 0.18 -19.67 -21.36
N VAL A 290 0.82 -18.57 -21.78
CA VAL A 290 1.75 -18.58 -22.93
C VAL A 290 2.93 -19.52 -22.66
N GLY A 291 3.53 -19.46 -21.47
CA GLY A 291 4.58 -20.36 -21.04
C GLY A 291 4.14 -21.82 -21.00
N GLY A 292 2.93 -22.09 -20.50
CA GLY A 292 2.32 -23.42 -20.46
C GLY A 292 2.06 -24.01 -21.86
N ILE A 293 1.56 -23.20 -22.79
CA ILE A 293 1.41 -23.59 -24.20
C ILE A 293 2.78 -23.95 -24.82
N GLY A 294 3.83 -23.19 -24.45
CA GLY A 294 5.19 -23.48 -24.83
C GLY A 294 5.65 -24.84 -24.33
N ILE A 295 5.39 -25.18 -23.06
CA ILE A 295 5.67 -26.51 -22.48
C ILE A 295 4.91 -27.59 -23.26
N MET A 296 3.61 -27.43 -23.49
CA MET A 296 2.76 -28.35 -24.21
C MET A 296 3.30 -28.63 -25.61
N ASN A 297 3.65 -27.59 -26.37
CA ASN A 297 4.15 -27.74 -27.74
C ASN A 297 5.47 -28.51 -27.80
N ILE A 298 6.38 -28.21 -26.86
CA ILE A 298 7.65 -28.93 -26.83
C ILE A 298 7.48 -30.37 -26.39
N MET A 299 6.63 -30.62 -25.42
CA MET A 299 6.34 -32.00 -25.02
C MET A 299 5.71 -32.80 -26.16
N LEU A 300 4.83 -32.18 -26.98
CA LEU A 300 4.29 -32.83 -28.17
C LEU A 300 5.39 -33.20 -29.23
N VAL A 301 6.34 -32.30 -29.41
CA VAL A 301 7.50 -32.56 -30.28
C VAL A 301 8.36 -33.70 -29.69
N SER A 302 8.64 -33.65 -28.38
CA SER A 302 9.40 -34.69 -27.67
C SER A 302 8.74 -36.06 -27.77
N VAL A 303 7.41 -36.12 -27.68
CA VAL A 303 6.64 -37.35 -27.88
C VAL A 303 6.85 -37.91 -29.29
N ARG A 304 6.82 -37.05 -30.34
CA ARG A 304 7.10 -37.48 -31.74
C ARG A 304 8.53 -37.97 -31.93
N GLU A 305 9.51 -37.24 -31.43
CA GLU A 305 10.92 -37.61 -31.51
C GLU A 305 11.22 -38.95 -30.81
N ARG A 306 10.46 -39.29 -29.76
CA ARG A 306 10.63 -40.52 -28.97
C ARG A 306 9.57 -41.58 -29.23
N THR A 307 8.82 -41.47 -30.33
CA THR A 307 7.73 -42.43 -30.66
C THR A 307 8.21 -43.86 -30.67
N ARG A 308 9.38 -44.17 -31.31
CA ARG A 308 10.00 -45.49 -31.37
C ARG A 308 10.39 -46.01 -29.98
N GLU A 309 10.97 -45.19 -29.13
CA GLU A 309 11.34 -45.52 -27.75
C GLU A 309 10.11 -45.93 -26.92
N VAL A 310 9.01 -45.13 -27.03
CA VAL A 310 7.72 -45.42 -26.37
C VAL A 310 7.14 -46.74 -26.91
N GLY A 311 7.21 -46.95 -28.21
CA GLY A 311 6.76 -48.20 -28.83
C GLY A 311 7.50 -49.43 -28.29
N ILE A 312 8.82 -49.37 -28.18
CA ILE A 312 9.64 -50.45 -27.59
C ILE A 312 9.24 -50.73 -26.16
N ARG A 313 9.10 -49.68 -25.31
CA ARG A 313 8.69 -49.85 -23.92
C ARG A 313 7.32 -50.53 -23.79
N LYS A 314 6.37 -50.16 -24.62
CA LYS A 314 5.05 -50.81 -24.64
C LYS A 314 5.10 -52.24 -25.13
N ALA A 315 5.94 -52.54 -26.13
CA ALA A 315 6.12 -53.92 -26.65
C ALA A 315 6.68 -54.87 -25.58
N ILE A 316 7.52 -54.34 -24.66
CA ILE A 316 8.05 -55.12 -23.52
C ILE A 316 7.14 -55.03 -22.26
N GLY A 317 5.92 -54.51 -22.37
CA GLY A 317 4.90 -54.61 -21.32
C GLY A 317 4.67 -53.37 -20.46
N ALA A 318 5.20 -52.19 -20.80
CA ALA A 318 4.90 -50.96 -20.09
C ALA A 318 3.41 -50.59 -20.21
N ARG A 319 2.78 -50.26 -19.10
CA ARG A 319 1.38 -49.86 -19.07
C ARG A 319 1.23 -48.43 -19.60
N ARG A 320 0.04 -48.10 -20.15
CA ARG A 320 -0.27 -46.71 -20.60
C ARG A 320 -0.06 -45.69 -19.50
N ALA A 321 -0.41 -46.05 -18.24
CA ALA A 321 -0.21 -45.19 -17.09
C ALA A 321 1.26 -44.86 -16.80
N ASP A 322 2.18 -45.82 -17.01
CA ASP A 322 3.61 -45.64 -16.77
C ASP A 322 4.19 -44.61 -17.74
N ILE A 323 3.80 -44.72 -19.03
CA ILE A 323 4.21 -43.76 -20.06
C ILE A 323 3.61 -42.36 -19.79
N ALA A 324 2.31 -42.28 -19.48
CA ALA A 324 1.67 -41.03 -19.17
C ALA A 324 2.33 -40.35 -17.97
N LEU A 325 2.60 -41.09 -16.89
CA LEU A 325 3.24 -40.59 -15.68
C LEU A 325 4.66 -40.07 -15.97
N GLN A 326 5.42 -40.77 -16.81
CA GLN A 326 6.77 -40.33 -17.20
C GLN A 326 6.75 -38.96 -17.88
N PHE A 327 5.91 -38.75 -18.92
CA PHE A 327 5.80 -37.47 -19.61
C PHE A 327 5.21 -36.38 -18.75
N LEU A 328 4.29 -36.71 -17.83
CA LEU A 328 3.74 -35.77 -16.87
C LEU A 328 4.81 -35.29 -15.88
N ILE A 329 5.63 -36.19 -15.33
CA ILE A 329 6.75 -35.83 -14.46
C ILE A 329 7.75 -34.95 -15.21
N GLU A 330 8.02 -35.22 -16.49
CA GLU A 330 8.93 -34.41 -17.31
C GLU A 330 8.40 -32.98 -17.47
N SER A 331 7.11 -32.79 -17.77
CA SER A 331 6.49 -31.48 -17.90
C SER A 331 6.46 -30.73 -16.57
N VAL A 332 6.14 -31.39 -15.45
CA VAL A 332 6.16 -30.82 -14.11
C VAL A 332 7.57 -30.38 -13.71
N THR A 333 8.58 -31.21 -14.02
CA THR A 333 9.99 -30.90 -13.74
C THR A 333 10.43 -29.64 -14.49
N LEU A 334 10.07 -29.51 -15.78
CA LEU A 334 10.35 -28.32 -16.59
C LEU A 334 9.72 -27.09 -15.99
N SER A 335 8.45 -27.18 -15.61
CA SER A 335 7.72 -26.08 -15.00
C SER A 335 8.28 -25.68 -13.63
N LEU A 336 8.63 -26.66 -12.79
CA LEU A 336 9.24 -26.41 -11.48
C LEU A 336 10.64 -25.77 -11.59
N LEU A 337 11.45 -26.18 -12.56
CA LEU A 337 12.74 -25.53 -12.83
C LEU A 337 12.54 -24.08 -13.24
N GLY A 338 11.59 -23.80 -14.13
CA GLY A 338 11.20 -22.45 -14.50
C GLY A 338 10.70 -21.66 -13.27
N GLY A 339 9.89 -22.31 -12.43
CA GLY A 339 9.39 -21.73 -11.18
C GLY A 339 10.50 -21.35 -10.20
N VAL A 340 11.44 -22.25 -9.93
CA VAL A 340 12.57 -21.98 -9.01
C VAL A 340 13.45 -20.84 -9.54
N ILE A 341 13.75 -20.83 -10.84
CA ILE A 341 14.50 -19.73 -11.46
C ILE A 341 13.70 -18.42 -11.37
N GLY A 342 12.40 -18.46 -11.66
CA GLY A 342 11.50 -17.30 -11.57
C GLY A 342 11.42 -16.73 -10.15
N ILE A 343 11.30 -17.60 -9.13
CA ILE A 343 11.34 -17.23 -7.72
C ILE A 343 12.69 -16.58 -7.38
N SER A 344 13.79 -17.17 -7.80
CA SER A 344 15.13 -16.65 -7.52
C SER A 344 15.36 -15.28 -8.16
N LEU A 345 14.94 -15.10 -9.41
CA LEU A 345 15.03 -13.81 -10.12
C LEU A 345 14.07 -12.77 -9.52
N GLY A 346 12.85 -13.17 -9.15
CA GLY A 346 11.90 -12.31 -8.45
C GLY A 346 12.43 -11.85 -7.10
N ALA A 347 13.07 -12.76 -6.36
CA ALA A 347 13.72 -12.47 -5.09
C ALA A 347 14.90 -11.50 -5.27
N ALA A 348 15.75 -11.75 -6.25
CA ALA A 348 16.87 -10.84 -6.56
C ALA A 348 16.39 -9.45 -6.99
N GLY A 349 15.33 -9.36 -7.82
CA GLY A 349 14.71 -8.11 -8.23
C GLY A 349 14.12 -7.33 -7.04
N THR A 350 13.38 -8.02 -6.18
CA THR A 350 12.81 -7.44 -4.96
C THR A 350 13.91 -6.93 -4.02
N PHE A 351 14.99 -7.68 -3.85
CA PHE A 351 16.14 -7.27 -3.06
C PHE A 351 16.84 -6.05 -3.65
N ALA A 352 17.03 -6.00 -4.97
CA ALA A 352 17.62 -4.85 -5.66
C ALA A 352 16.79 -3.57 -5.45
N ILE A 353 15.46 -3.66 -5.52
CA ILE A 353 14.56 -2.52 -5.26
C ILE A 353 14.67 -2.07 -3.79
N ARG A 354 14.75 -3.01 -2.85
CA ARG A 354 14.93 -2.69 -1.42
C ARG A 354 16.24 -1.93 -1.16
N VAL A 355 17.32 -2.29 -1.84
CA VAL A 355 18.61 -1.59 -1.71
C VAL A 355 18.55 -0.19 -2.33
N ALA A 356 17.86 -0.05 -3.48
CA ALA A 356 17.71 1.24 -4.15
C ALA A 356 16.76 2.20 -3.39
N TYR A 357 15.74 1.67 -2.72
CA TYR A 357 14.72 2.43 -2.00
C TYR A 357 14.54 1.90 -0.56
N PRO A 358 15.47 2.23 0.36
CA PRO A 358 15.43 1.71 1.74
C PRO A 358 14.21 2.12 2.56
N THR A 359 13.51 3.17 2.13
CA THR A 359 12.29 3.67 2.80
C THR A 359 11.08 2.75 2.59
N LEU A 360 11.09 1.92 1.55
CA LEU A 360 9.98 1.00 1.28
C LEU A 360 10.19 -0.32 2.04
N PRO A 361 9.21 -0.78 2.82
CA PRO A 361 9.29 -2.02 3.58
C PRO A 361 9.12 -3.25 2.67
N ILE A 362 9.96 -3.38 1.62
CA ILE A 362 9.83 -4.45 0.63
C ILE A 362 10.40 -5.75 1.19
N GLY A 363 9.56 -6.77 1.26
CA GLY A 363 9.90 -8.10 1.71
C GLY A 363 9.23 -9.18 0.87
N ILE A 364 9.82 -10.38 0.87
CA ILE A 364 9.22 -11.54 0.23
C ILE A 364 8.55 -12.34 1.34
N SER A 365 7.25 -12.58 1.21
CA SER A 365 6.54 -13.44 2.15
C SER A 365 6.70 -14.92 1.79
N LEU A 366 6.75 -15.78 2.80
CA LEU A 366 6.75 -17.23 2.60
C LEU A 366 5.51 -17.68 1.83
N TRP A 367 4.40 -16.99 2.05
CA TRP A 367 3.14 -17.25 1.36
C TRP A 367 3.24 -17.00 -0.15
N SER A 368 3.82 -15.87 -0.57
CA SER A 368 3.99 -15.55 -2.00
C SER A 368 4.89 -16.56 -2.69
N THR A 369 5.95 -17.03 -2.03
CA THR A 369 6.85 -18.06 -2.52
C THR A 369 6.14 -19.41 -2.68
N ALA A 370 5.36 -19.83 -1.68
CA ALA A 370 4.58 -21.05 -1.73
C ALA A 370 3.52 -21.02 -2.84
N LEU A 371 2.84 -19.87 -3.00
CA LEU A 371 1.84 -19.65 -4.03
C LEU A 371 2.45 -19.70 -5.42
N ALA A 372 3.60 -19.07 -5.64
CA ALA A 372 4.33 -19.12 -6.91
C ALA A 372 4.79 -20.55 -7.28
N PHE A 373 5.27 -21.30 -6.30
CA PHE A 373 5.64 -22.71 -6.48
C PHE A 373 4.43 -23.57 -6.86
N LEU A 374 3.31 -23.40 -6.17
CA LEU A 374 2.06 -24.12 -6.45
C LEU A 374 1.53 -23.78 -7.86
N PHE A 375 1.57 -22.51 -8.24
CA PHE A 375 1.20 -22.07 -9.59
C PHE A 375 2.06 -22.73 -10.66
N SER A 376 3.38 -22.74 -10.48
CA SER A 376 4.31 -23.38 -11.39
C SER A 376 4.00 -24.86 -11.55
N MET A 377 3.76 -25.57 -10.44
CA MET A 377 3.38 -26.99 -10.47
C MET A 377 2.05 -27.22 -11.21
N THR A 378 1.05 -26.39 -10.97
CA THR A 378 -0.27 -26.47 -11.62
C THR A 378 -0.14 -26.30 -13.13
N VAL A 379 0.66 -25.33 -13.59
CA VAL A 379 0.96 -25.12 -15.02
C VAL A 379 1.60 -26.36 -15.63
N GLY A 380 2.60 -26.95 -14.98
CA GLY A 380 3.27 -28.18 -15.45
C GLY A 380 2.30 -29.36 -15.58
N VAL A 381 1.42 -29.54 -14.60
CA VAL A 381 0.40 -30.58 -14.64
C VAL A 381 -0.62 -30.32 -15.75
N PHE A 382 -1.22 -29.13 -15.78
CA PHE A 382 -2.31 -28.80 -16.71
C PHE A 382 -1.88 -28.91 -18.17
N PHE A 383 -0.74 -28.31 -18.52
CA PHE A 383 -0.23 -28.35 -19.90
C PHE A 383 0.53 -29.64 -20.24
N GLY A 384 0.91 -30.44 -19.24
CA GLY A 384 1.55 -31.75 -19.42
C GLY A 384 0.60 -32.90 -19.64
N VAL A 385 -0.66 -32.81 -19.16
CA VAL A 385 -1.65 -33.89 -19.27
C VAL A 385 -1.91 -34.29 -20.73
N TYR A 386 -2.13 -33.34 -21.63
CA TYR A 386 -2.43 -33.65 -23.03
C TYR A 386 -1.28 -34.32 -23.77
N PRO A 387 -0.02 -33.85 -23.74
CA PRO A 387 1.13 -34.58 -24.32
C PRO A 387 1.33 -35.97 -23.70
N ALA A 388 1.20 -36.09 -22.38
CA ALA A 388 1.33 -37.36 -21.68
C ALA A 388 0.28 -38.38 -22.12
N TYR A 389 -0.98 -37.97 -22.27
CA TYR A 389 -2.03 -38.81 -22.82
C TYR A 389 -1.72 -39.24 -24.26
N LYS A 390 -1.25 -38.32 -25.11
CA LYS A 390 -0.90 -38.61 -26.49
C LYS A 390 0.26 -39.61 -26.59
N ALA A 391 1.29 -39.47 -25.75
CA ALA A 391 2.38 -40.46 -25.66
C ALA A 391 1.88 -41.86 -25.24
N ALA A 392 0.95 -41.86 -24.23
CA ALA A 392 0.35 -43.11 -23.76
C ALA A 392 -0.59 -43.78 -24.78
N SER A 393 -1.10 -43.09 -25.77
CA SER A 393 -2.01 -43.59 -26.81
C SER A 393 -1.28 -44.15 -28.04
N VAL A 394 0.03 -43.95 -28.19
CA VAL A 394 0.83 -44.45 -29.34
C VAL A 394 0.69 -45.95 -29.47
N ASP A 395 0.41 -46.45 -30.67
CA ASP A 395 0.35 -47.87 -30.97
C ASP A 395 1.77 -48.46 -31.13
N PRO A 396 2.13 -49.55 -30.44
CA PRO A 396 3.47 -50.15 -30.52
C PRO A 396 3.84 -50.60 -31.92
N VAL A 397 2.85 -51.09 -32.70
CA VAL A 397 3.11 -51.62 -34.08
C VAL A 397 3.40 -50.45 -35.03
N GLU A 398 2.59 -49.37 -34.95
CA GLU A 398 2.85 -48.16 -35.75
C GLU A 398 4.17 -47.46 -35.35
N ALA A 399 4.45 -47.42 -34.04
CA ALA A 399 5.68 -46.80 -33.51
C ALA A 399 6.97 -47.46 -33.96
N LEU A 400 6.95 -48.78 -34.14
CA LEU A 400 8.12 -49.55 -34.63
C LEU A 400 8.28 -49.49 -36.16
N ARG A 401 7.23 -49.08 -36.87
CA ARG A 401 7.21 -48.94 -38.34
C ARG A 401 7.62 -47.51 -38.78
N TYR A 402 7.73 -46.59 -37.87
CA TYR A 402 8.15 -45.20 -38.12
C TYR A 402 9.68 -45.21 -38.28
N GLU A 403 10.16 -44.85 -39.48
CA GLU A 403 11.56 -44.51 -39.75
C GLU A 403 11.92 -43.10 -39.28
#